data_9a834924d13b427ca28292d335704289
#
_entry.id   9a834924d13b427ca28292d335704289
#
_cell.length_a   1.000
_cell.length_b   1.000
_cell.length_c   1.000
_cell.angle_alpha   90.00
_cell.angle_beta   90.00
_cell.angle_gamma   90.00
#
_symmetry.space_group_name_H-M   'P 1'
#
loop_
_entity.id
_entity.type
_entity.pdbx_description
1 polymer ?
#
loop_
_entity_poly.entity_id
_entity_poly.type
_entity_poly.pdbx_seq_one_letter_code
_entity_poly.pdbx_strand_id
1 'polypeptide(L)'
;MTVEYRLAPEFPDPYPVEDSYAALVWIAEHAADLGDQDRILIVGASAGAGVAAGTALLARDRSGPRLTGQLLIGPMIDDRDRTVSTTQYEGMPPWDRNSNRMGWTALLGDRRGTDDVSIYAAPSRAVDLSGLPPAFIDCGSAEVFRDEDVAYASALWAAGVQAELHVWAGGIHGFDFMTPDAAISRAARAARDGWVVARHLSSR
;
A
#
# COMPACT_ATOMS: atom_id res chain seq x y z
N MET A 1 1.13 -15.97 -3.84
CA MET A 1 0.00 -16.32 -2.95
C MET A 1 -0.88 -15.08 -2.77
N THR A 2 -2.20 -15.23 -2.71
CA THR A 2 -3.14 -14.14 -2.42
C THR A 2 -3.72 -14.37 -1.03
N VAL A 3 -3.80 -13.30 -0.23
CA VAL A 3 -4.37 -13.34 1.11
C VAL A 3 -5.80 -12.85 1.04
N GLU A 4 -6.74 -13.67 1.51
CA GLU A 4 -8.13 -13.27 1.71
C GLU A 4 -8.31 -12.85 3.18
N TYR A 5 -8.13 -11.56 3.44
CA TYR A 5 -8.29 -11.00 4.78
C TYR A 5 -9.75 -10.61 5.03
N ARG A 6 -10.13 -10.60 6.28
CA ARG A 6 -11.49 -10.18 6.71
C ARG A 6 -11.74 -8.72 6.38
N LEU A 7 -12.95 -8.40 5.92
CA LEU A 7 -13.30 -7.08 5.38
C LEU A 7 -14.16 -6.28 6.35
N ALA A 8 -13.92 -4.97 6.39
CA ALA A 8 -14.80 -4.00 7.01
C ALA A 8 -16.12 -3.86 6.20
N PRO A 9 -17.25 -3.50 6.83
CA PRO A 9 -17.38 -3.10 8.24
C PRO A 9 -17.54 -4.26 9.24
N GLU A 10 -17.77 -5.50 8.78
CA GLU A 10 -17.97 -6.66 9.65
C GLU A 10 -16.73 -6.98 10.49
N PHE A 11 -15.57 -6.74 9.93
CA PHE A 11 -14.27 -6.93 10.56
C PHE A 11 -13.41 -5.67 10.39
N PRO A 12 -13.61 -4.64 11.26
CA PRO A 12 -12.88 -3.38 11.17
C PRO A 12 -11.41 -3.53 11.60
N ASP A 13 -10.67 -2.41 11.67
CA ASP A 13 -9.33 -2.39 12.25
C ASP A 13 -9.33 -2.98 13.68
N PRO A 14 -8.42 -3.92 14.02
CA PRO A 14 -7.18 -4.26 13.29
C PRO A 14 -7.26 -5.52 12.40
N TYR A 15 -8.44 -6.08 12.14
CA TYR A 15 -8.55 -7.39 11.48
C TYR A 15 -7.81 -7.49 10.14
N PRO A 16 -7.93 -6.55 9.17
CA PRO A 16 -7.29 -6.71 7.86
C PRO A 16 -5.77 -6.83 7.95
N VAL A 17 -5.13 -6.00 8.75
CA VAL A 17 -3.67 -6.01 8.89
C VAL A 17 -3.17 -7.21 9.71
N GLU A 18 -3.91 -7.62 10.75
CA GLU A 18 -3.55 -8.80 11.54
C GLU A 18 -3.68 -10.10 10.73
N ASP A 19 -4.72 -10.22 9.90
CA ASP A 19 -4.88 -11.37 9.01
C ASP A 19 -3.77 -11.43 7.95
N SER A 20 -3.40 -10.29 7.38
CA SER A 20 -2.29 -10.18 6.44
C SER A 20 -0.95 -10.52 7.10
N TYR A 21 -0.73 -10.07 8.33
CA TYR A 21 0.46 -10.41 9.11
C TYR A 21 0.51 -11.92 9.45
N ALA A 22 -0.60 -12.51 9.87
CA ALA A 22 -0.69 -13.94 10.13
C ALA A 22 -0.36 -14.77 8.87
N ALA A 23 -0.86 -14.33 7.72
CA ALA A 23 -0.52 -14.96 6.44
C ALA A 23 0.97 -14.80 6.10
N LEU A 24 1.58 -13.64 6.38
CA LEU A 24 3.01 -13.42 6.19
C LEU A 24 3.85 -14.37 7.06
N VAL A 25 3.49 -14.54 8.33
CA VAL A 25 4.16 -15.48 9.25
C VAL A 25 4.06 -16.89 8.71
N TRP A 26 2.85 -17.31 8.32
CA TRP A 26 2.64 -18.64 7.76
C TRP A 26 3.45 -18.88 6.47
N ILE A 27 3.50 -17.89 5.57
CA ILE A 27 4.31 -17.94 4.34
C ILE A 27 5.78 -18.13 4.68
N ALA A 28 6.30 -17.39 5.64
CA ALA A 28 7.71 -17.49 6.05
C ALA A 28 8.05 -18.86 6.64
N GLU A 29 7.15 -19.43 7.43
CA GLU A 29 7.31 -20.79 8.01
C GLU A 29 7.28 -21.90 6.95
N HIS A 30 6.56 -21.69 5.84
CA HIS A 30 6.39 -22.67 4.76
C HIS A 30 7.14 -22.29 3.47
N ALA A 31 8.00 -21.28 3.53
CA ALA A 31 8.64 -20.72 2.35
C ALA A 31 9.53 -21.73 1.60
N ALA A 32 10.14 -22.67 2.32
CA ALA A 32 10.94 -23.75 1.71
C ALA A 32 10.12 -24.63 0.74
N ASP A 33 8.83 -24.81 1.02
CA ASP A 33 7.93 -25.60 0.19
C ASP A 33 7.29 -24.74 -0.94
N LEU A 34 7.27 -23.43 -0.78
CA LEU A 34 6.61 -22.47 -1.67
C LEU A 34 7.57 -21.82 -2.69
N GLY A 35 8.89 -21.85 -2.42
CA GLY A 35 9.87 -21.20 -3.30
C GLY A 35 11.14 -20.76 -2.57
N ASP A 36 11.44 -19.47 -2.65
CA ASP A 36 12.65 -18.88 -2.04
C ASP A 36 12.30 -18.20 -0.70
N GLN A 37 12.69 -18.85 0.39
CA GLN A 37 12.39 -18.37 1.75
C GLN A 37 13.03 -17.02 2.11
N ASP A 38 14.08 -16.62 1.37
CA ASP A 38 14.79 -15.37 1.61
C ASP A 38 14.19 -14.19 0.83
N ARG A 39 13.13 -14.42 0.05
CA ARG A 39 12.57 -13.44 -0.88
C ARG A 39 11.06 -13.31 -0.79
N ILE A 40 10.59 -12.71 0.28
CA ILE A 40 9.17 -12.41 0.46
C ILE A 40 8.93 -10.95 0.06
N LEU A 41 8.14 -10.74 -0.99
CA LEU A 41 7.66 -9.44 -1.44
C LEU A 41 6.19 -9.31 -1.06
N ILE A 42 5.83 -8.18 -0.41
CA ILE A 42 4.42 -7.87 -0.17
C ILE A 42 3.90 -6.94 -1.27
N VAL A 43 2.71 -7.25 -1.80
CA VAL A 43 2.09 -6.50 -2.90
C VAL A 43 0.65 -6.19 -2.55
N GLY A 44 0.22 -4.98 -2.83
CA GLY A 44 -1.16 -4.57 -2.63
C GLY A 44 -1.60 -3.47 -3.59
N ALA A 45 -2.91 -3.38 -3.83
CA ALA A 45 -3.52 -2.31 -4.59
C ALA A 45 -4.62 -1.63 -3.78
N SER A 46 -4.73 -0.28 -3.87
CA SER A 46 -5.77 0.50 -3.20
C SER A 46 -5.77 0.25 -1.69
N ALA A 47 -6.92 -0.14 -1.12
CA ALA A 47 -7.02 -0.54 0.29
C ALA A 47 -6.05 -1.69 0.63
N GLY A 48 -5.87 -2.67 -0.27
CA GLY A 48 -4.90 -3.75 -0.10
C GLY A 48 -3.45 -3.26 -0.06
N ALA A 49 -3.12 -2.15 -0.70
CA ALA A 49 -1.79 -1.53 -0.59
C ALA A 49 -1.62 -0.83 0.77
N GLY A 50 -2.68 -0.25 1.32
CA GLY A 50 -2.69 0.25 2.70
C GLY A 50 -2.44 -0.88 3.70
N VAL A 51 -3.16 -2.01 3.55
CA VAL A 51 -2.94 -3.22 4.36
C VAL A 51 -1.51 -3.74 4.21
N ALA A 52 -0.96 -3.77 2.99
CA ALA A 52 0.41 -4.22 2.73
C ALA A 52 1.45 -3.33 3.44
N ALA A 53 1.31 -2.00 3.35
CA ALA A 53 2.19 -1.05 4.04
C ALA A 53 2.07 -1.17 5.56
N GLY A 54 0.83 -1.31 6.08
CA GLY A 54 0.58 -1.56 7.50
C GLY A 54 1.19 -2.89 7.99
N THR A 55 1.08 -3.94 7.18
CA THR A 55 1.71 -5.24 7.47
C THR A 55 3.23 -5.15 7.50
N ALA A 56 3.84 -4.36 6.59
CA ALA A 56 5.29 -4.15 6.60
C ALA A 56 5.75 -3.42 7.88
N LEU A 57 5.01 -2.39 8.32
CA LEU A 57 5.24 -1.73 9.61
C LEU A 57 5.12 -2.71 10.77
N LEU A 58 4.04 -3.48 10.81
CA LEU A 58 3.78 -4.45 11.87
C LEU A 58 4.84 -5.54 11.93
N ALA A 59 5.30 -6.05 10.79
CA ALA A 59 6.37 -7.04 10.69
C ALA A 59 7.68 -6.50 11.24
N ARG A 60 8.06 -5.25 10.90
CA ARG A 60 9.22 -4.57 11.47
C ARG A 60 9.12 -4.48 13.00
N ASP A 61 8.02 -3.94 13.50
CA ASP A 61 7.85 -3.62 14.93
C ASP A 61 7.74 -4.87 15.81
N ARG A 62 7.25 -5.98 15.25
CA ARG A 62 7.20 -7.29 15.91
C ARG A 62 8.46 -8.11 15.72
N SER A 63 9.49 -7.60 15.03
CA SER A 63 10.67 -8.39 14.62
C SER A 63 10.26 -9.70 13.93
N GLY A 64 9.24 -9.60 13.10
CA GLY A 64 8.62 -10.70 12.36
C GLY A 64 9.40 -11.06 11.09
N PRO A 65 8.76 -11.77 10.13
CA PRO A 65 9.41 -12.18 8.90
C PRO A 65 9.93 -11.00 8.09
N ARG A 66 11.14 -11.15 7.57
CA ARG A 66 11.78 -10.11 6.75
C ARG A 66 11.13 -10.04 5.38
N LEU A 67 10.73 -8.83 4.99
CA LEU A 67 10.28 -8.52 3.63
C LEU A 67 11.46 -7.98 2.80
N THR A 68 11.57 -8.41 1.55
CA THR A 68 12.58 -7.91 0.60
C THR A 68 12.13 -6.69 -0.19
N GLY A 69 10.84 -6.40 -0.17
CA GLY A 69 10.25 -5.22 -0.79
C GLY A 69 8.76 -5.12 -0.53
N GLN A 70 8.21 -3.93 -0.79
CA GLN A 70 6.78 -3.65 -0.79
C GLN A 70 6.40 -2.94 -2.09
N LEU A 71 5.41 -3.47 -2.81
CA LEU A 71 4.88 -2.89 -4.04
C LEU A 71 3.45 -2.41 -3.78
N LEU A 72 3.27 -1.10 -3.81
CA LEU A 72 2.06 -0.40 -3.37
C LEU A 72 1.44 0.35 -4.56
N ILE A 73 0.28 -0.12 -5.02
CA ILE A 73 -0.40 0.41 -6.21
C ILE A 73 -1.56 1.29 -5.77
N GLY A 74 -1.44 2.61 -5.93
CA GLY A 74 -2.43 3.59 -5.50
C GLY A 74 -2.85 3.40 -4.05
N PRO A 75 -1.91 3.39 -3.09
CA PRO A 75 -2.18 2.96 -1.72
C PRO A 75 -3.11 3.92 -0.98
N MET A 76 -4.13 3.37 -0.33
CA MET A 76 -5.01 4.07 0.61
C MET A 76 -4.36 4.03 2.01
N ILE A 77 -3.68 5.13 2.40
CA ILE A 77 -2.80 5.14 3.59
C ILE A 77 -3.04 6.30 4.57
N ASP A 78 -3.88 7.29 4.24
CA ASP A 78 -4.20 8.43 5.13
C ASP A 78 -5.72 8.58 5.34
N ASP A 79 -6.19 8.31 6.55
CA ASP A 79 -7.60 8.40 6.94
C ASP A 79 -8.09 9.84 7.19
N ARG A 80 -7.17 10.83 7.21
CA ARG A 80 -7.45 12.19 7.69
C ARG A 80 -8.11 13.11 6.65
N ASP A 81 -8.15 12.69 5.37
CA ASP A 81 -8.86 13.40 4.28
C ASP A 81 -8.47 14.89 4.14
N ARG A 82 -7.19 15.23 4.20
CA ARG A 82 -6.69 16.62 4.27
C ARG A 82 -5.72 17.02 3.16
N THR A 83 -5.50 16.16 2.17
CA THR A 83 -4.65 16.50 1.03
C THR A 83 -5.40 17.33 -0.01
N VAL A 84 -4.66 18.02 -0.88
CA VAL A 84 -5.26 18.76 -1.99
C VAL A 84 -5.95 17.81 -2.96
N SER A 85 -5.33 16.66 -3.27
CA SER A 85 -5.90 15.68 -4.19
C SER A 85 -7.24 15.11 -3.70
N THR A 86 -7.44 14.90 -2.40
CA THR A 86 -8.74 14.45 -1.87
C THR A 86 -9.86 15.45 -2.14
N THR A 87 -9.59 16.75 -2.07
CA THR A 87 -10.56 17.79 -2.37
C THR A 87 -10.73 18.01 -3.88
N GLN A 88 -9.62 17.94 -4.63
CA GLN A 88 -9.59 18.18 -6.07
C GLN A 88 -10.41 17.14 -6.85
N TYR A 89 -10.46 15.90 -6.38
CA TYR A 89 -11.14 14.78 -7.03
C TYR A 89 -12.44 14.35 -6.32
N GLU A 90 -13.11 15.28 -5.64
CA GLU A 90 -14.44 15.06 -5.09
C GLU A 90 -15.47 14.90 -6.22
N GLY A 91 -16.30 13.85 -6.17
CA GLY A 91 -17.29 13.52 -7.18
C GLY A 91 -16.74 12.95 -8.49
N MET A 92 -15.46 12.59 -8.55
CA MET A 92 -14.80 12.02 -9.74
C MET A 92 -14.67 10.51 -9.63
N PRO A 93 -15.43 9.74 -10.48
CA PRO A 93 -15.31 8.28 -10.46
C PRO A 93 -13.92 7.81 -10.97
N PRO A 94 -13.51 6.55 -10.66
CA PRO A 94 -14.28 5.51 -9.99
C PRO A 94 -14.22 5.57 -8.46
N TRP A 95 -13.22 6.25 -7.87
CA TRP A 95 -13.03 6.39 -6.44
C TRP A 95 -12.78 7.87 -6.11
N ASP A 96 -13.72 8.47 -5.41
CA ASP A 96 -13.72 9.89 -5.06
C ASP A 96 -13.51 10.09 -3.55
N ARG A 97 -13.54 11.34 -3.12
CA ARG A 97 -13.44 11.72 -1.71
C ARG A 97 -14.53 11.09 -0.83
N ASN A 98 -15.76 10.98 -1.34
CA ASN A 98 -16.87 10.42 -0.57
C ASN A 98 -16.72 8.92 -0.41
N SER A 99 -16.31 8.23 -1.48
CA SER A 99 -15.95 6.81 -1.44
C SER A 99 -14.80 6.55 -0.46
N ASN A 100 -13.78 7.41 -0.46
CA ASN A 100 -12.65 7.33 0.45
C ASN A 100 -13.09 7.48 1.92
N ARG A 101 -13.95 8.48 2.21
CA ARG A 101 -14.52 8.67 3.55
C ARG A 101 -15.35 7.48 4.01
N MET A 102 -16.15 6.91 3.10
CA MET A 102 -16.95 5.72 3.39
C MET A 102 -16.06 4.53 3.73
N GLY A 103 -15.03 4.26 2.94
CA GLY A 103 -14.07 3.17 3.18
C GLY A 103 -13.36 3.30 4.51
N TRP A 104 -12.80 4.48 4.80
CA TRP A 104 -12.16 4.75 6.08
C TRP A 104 -13.12 4.69 7.27
N THR A 105 -14.36 5.14 7.11
CA THR A 105 -15.38 5.05 8.18
C THR A 105 -15.77 3.59 8.42
N ALA A 106 -15.89 2.78 7.37
CA ALA A 106 -16.14 1.35 7.52
C ALA A 106 -15.01 0.66 8.30
N LEU A 107 -13.74 1.03 8.03
CA LEU A 107 -12.58 0.43 8.71
C LEU A 107 -12.39 0.92 10.15
N LEU A 108 -12.59 2.20 10.41
CA LEU A 108 -12.17 2.86 11.66
C LEU A 108 -13.33 3.30 12.55
N GLY A 109 -14.56 3.39 12.00
CA GLY A 109 -15.71 3.95 12.72
C GLY A 109 -15.45 5.41 13.13
N ASP A 110 -15.83 5.74 14.35
CA ASP A 110 -15.69 7.09 14.94
C ASP A 110 -14.23 7.49 15.21
N ARG A 111 -13.29 6.55 15.16
CA ARG A 111 -11.86 6.84 15.30
C ARG A 111 -11.26 7.56 14.07
N ARG A 112 -11.91 7.47 12.90
CA ARG A 112 -11.41 8.10 11.66
C ARG A 112 -11.08 9.57 11.88
N GLY A 113 -9.86 9.97 11.52
CA GLY A 113 -9.38 11.35 11.63
C GLY A 113 -8.96 11.79 13.03
N THR A 114 -9.18 10.96 14.07
CA THR A 114 -8.72 11.24 15.44
C THR A 114 -7.29 10.76 15.66
N ASP A 115 -6.73 11.05 16.84
CA ASP A 115 -5.39 10.57 17.20
C ASP A 115 -5.38 9.09 17.62
N ASP A 116 -6.55 8.47 17.80
CA ASP A 116 -6.73 7.05 18.15
C ASP A 116 -6.82 6.15 16.91
N VAL A 117 -5.93 6.35 15.94
CA VAL A 117 -5.81 5.50 14.76
C VAL A 117 -4.40 4.93 14.70
N SER A 118 -4.33 3.60 14.63
CA SER A 118 -3.07 2.88 14.54
C SER A 118 -2.30 3.23 13.25
N ILE A 119 -0.98 3.32 13.37
CA ILE A 119 -0.08 3.45 12.21
C ILE A 119 -0.17 2.23 11.27
N TYR A 120 -0.64 1.10 11.75
CA TYR A 120 -0.82 -0.10 10.93
C TYR A 120 -2.10 -0.03 10.08
N ALA A 121 -3.12 0.66 10.57
CA ALA A 121 -4.34 0.94 9.80
C ALA A 121 -4.14 2.08 8.80
N ALA A 122 -3.42 3.14 9.20
CA ALA A 122 -3.14 4.32 8.40
C ALA A 122 -1.62 4.61 8.36
N PRO A 123 -0.87 3.96 7.47
CA PRO A 123 0.60 4.02 7.41
C PRO A 123 1.22 5.41 7.30
N SER A 124 0.53 6.38 6.71
CA SER A 124 1.02 7.77 6.64
C SER A 124 1.05 8.49 8.00
N ARG A 125 0.52 7.88 9.06
CA ARG A 125 0.64 8.36 10.44
C ARG A 125 1.94 7.94 11.12
N ALA A 126 2.68 6.99 10.55
CA ALA A 126 3.94 6.55 11.13
C ALA A 126 4.98 7.67 11.06
N VAL A 127 5.56 8.00 12.22
CA VAL A 127 6.60 9.02 12.35
C VAL A 127 7.98 8.45 11.99
N ASP A 128 8.20 7.18 12.30
CA ASP A 128 9.43 6.46 11.97
C ASP A 128 9.14 5.38 10.93
N LEU A 129 9.73 5.54 9.75
CA LEU A 129 9.68 4.58 8.65
C LEU A 129 11.03 3.86 8.45
N SER A 130 12.01 4.07 9.32
CA SER A 130 13.31 3.41 9.23
C SER A 130 13.17 1.88 9.34
N GLY A 131 14.07 1.16 8.69
CA GLY A 131 14.08 -0.31 8.73
C GLY A 131 12.98 -0.99 7.91
N LEU A 132 12.10 -0.24 7.25
CA LEU A 132 11.13 -0.81 6.31
C LEU A 132 11.83 -1.36 5.05
N PRO A 133 11.23 -2.35 4.37
CA PRO A 133 11.76 -2.85 3.11
C PRO A 133 11.69 -1.77 2.02
N PRO A 134 12.56 -1.83 1.00
CA PRO A 134 12.46 -0.96 -0.16
C PRO A 134 11.06 -0.99 -0.77
N ALA A 135 10.57 0.17 -1.22
CA ALA A 135 9.23 0.33 -1.74
C ALA A 135 9.21 0.66 -3.24
N PHE A 136 8.20 0.14 -3.95
CA PHE A 136 7.71 0.70 -5.20
C PHE A 136 6.31 1.25 -4.92
N ILE A 137 6.09 2.51 -5.29
CA ILE A 137 4.80 3.18 -5.12
C ILE A 137 4.41 3.77 -6.45
N ASP A 138 3.20 3.52 -6.91
CA ASP A 138 2.67 4.24 -8.06
C ASP A 138 1.20 4.58 -7.92
N CYS A 139 0.81 5.71 -8.51
CA CYS A 139 -0.56 6.20 -8.53
C CYS A 139 -0.85 6.99 -9.79
N GLY A 140 -2.12 7.22 -10.07
CA GLY A 140 -2.52 8.16 -11.09
C GLY A 140 -2.36 9.62 -10.63
N SER A 141 -2.13 10.55 -11.56
CA SER A 141 -2.12 11.96 -11.18
C SER A 141 -3.52 12.54 -10.95
N ALA A 142 -4.55 11.83 -11.39
CA ALA A 142 -5.96 12.25 -11.32
C ALA A 142 -6.76 11.38 -10.33
N GLU A 143 -6.22 11.17 -9.13
CA GLU A 143 -6.88 10.40 -8.08
C GLU A 143 -6.68 11.00 -6.69
N VAL A 144 -7.52 10.58 -5.73
CA VAL A 144 -7.54 11.11 -4.36
C VAL A 144 -6.27 10.77 -3.56
N PHE A 145 -5.60 9.64 -3.84
CA PHE A 145 -4.44 9.16 -3.09
C PHE A 145 -3.12 9.80 -3.52
N ARG A 146 -3.06 10.49 -4.68
CA ARG A 146 -1.82 11.05 -5.24
C ARG A 146 -0.93 11.74 -4.21
N ASP A 147 -1.49 12.67 -3.44
CA ASP A 147 -0.66 13.51 -2.58
C ASP A 147 -0.16 12.76 -1.34
N GLU A 148 -0.97 11.85 -0.80
CA GLU A 148 -0.55 11.00 0.31
C GLU A 148 0.53 9.99 -0.12
N ASP A 149 0.44 9.44 -1.34
CA ASP A 149 1.42 8.51 -1.91
C ASP A 149 2.78 9.19 -2.13
N VAL A 150 2.75 10.41 -2.69
CA VAL A 150 3.96 11.24 -2.87
C VAL A 150 4.59 11.59 -1.52
N ALA A 151 3.77 11.98 -0.54
CA ALA A 151 4.25 12.30 0.80
C ALA A 151 4.85 11.07 1.50
N TYR A 152 4.24 9.90 1.36
CA TYR A 152 4.74 8.66 1.94
C TYR A 152 6.08 8.23 1.32
N ALA A 153 6.23 8.32 0.00
CA ALA A 153 7.52 8.07 -0.66
C ALA A 153 8.61 9.02 -0.17
N SER A 154 8.27 10.31 -0.02
CA SER A 154 9.20 11.32 0.51
C SER A 154 9.60 11.01 1.96
N ALA A 155 8.67 10.55 2.78
CA ALA A 155 8.94 10.16 4.16
C ALA A 155 9.82 8.90 4.24
N LEU A 156 9.65 7.92 3.35
CA LEU A 156 10.53 6.76 3.23
C LEU A 156 11.97 7.19 2.92
N TRP A 157 12.17 8.07 1.94
CA TRP A 157 13.52 8.61 1.63
C TRP A 157 14.13 9.34 2.82
N ALA A 158 13.36 10.17 3.52
CA ALA A 158 13.83 10.88 4.71
C ALA A 158 14.25 9.91 5.85
N ALA A 159 13.62 8.74 5.92
CA ALA A 159 13.97 7.67 6.85
C ALA A 159 15.10 6.74 6.36
N GLY A 160 15.73 7.05 5.21
CA GLY A 160 16.82 6.25 4.63
C GLY A 160 16.35 4.98 3.91
N VAL A 161 15.04 4.83 3.68
CA VAL A 161 14.47 3.71 2.95
C VAL A 161 14.42 4.02 1.46
N GLN A 162 14.88 3.10 0.61
CA GLN A 162 14.80 3.26 -0.85
C GLN A 162 13.35 3.13 -1.31
N ALA A 163 12.86 4.13 -2.03
CA ALA A 163 11.55 4.10 -2.67
C ALA A 163 11.68 4.50 -4.14
N GLU A 164 10.94 3.80 -5.01
CA GLU A 164 10.70 4.19 -6.39
C GLU A 164 9.27 4.68 -6.49
N LEU A 165 9.06 5.89 -7.02
CA LEU A 165 7.76 6.53 -7.12
C LEU A 165 7.42 6.87 -8.56
N HIS A 166 6.23 6.46 -9.02
CA HIS A 166 5.67 6.88 -10.29
C HIS A 166 4.31 7.55 -10.10
N VAL A 167 4.15 8.74 -10.67
CA VAL A 167 2.86 9.44 -10.76
C VAL A 167 2.46 9.51 -12.21
N TRP A 168 1.49 8.69 -12.62
CA TRP A 168 1.09 8.51 -14.01
C TRP A 168 0.18 9.63 -14.47
N ALA A 169 0.65 10.45 -15.41
CA ALA A 169 -0.06 11.64 -15.89
C ALA A 169 -1.43 11.28 -16.49
N GLY A 170 -2.51 11.85 -15.94
CA GLY A 170 -3.88 11.61 -16.37
C GLY A 170 -4.49 10.28 -15.91
N GLY A 171 -3.73 9.42 -15.22
CA GLY A 171 -4.25 8.19 -14.64
C GLY A 171 -5.25 8.51 -13.52
N ILE A 172 -6.42 7.87 -13.56
CA ILE A 172 -7.41 7.84 -12.48
C ILE A 172 -7.15 6.62 -11.60
N HIS A 173 -7.80 6.54 -10.44
CA HIS A 173 -7.65 5.36 -9.57
C HIS A 173 -8.01 4.06 -10.29
N GLY A 174 -7.10 3.08 -10.30
CA GLY A 174 -7.30 1.81 -10.99
C GLY A 174 -7.29 1.87 -12.52
N PHE A 175 -6.71 2.92 -13.12
CA PHE A 175 -6.69 3.12 -14.59
C PHE A 175 -6.14 1.92 -15.35
N ASP A 176 -5.13 1.26 -14.82
CA ASP A 176 -4.44 0.14 -15.45
C ASP A 176 -5.25 -1.17 -15.38
N PHE A 177 -6.16 -1.25 -14.43
CA PHE A 177 -7.13 -2.33 -14.31
C PHE A 177 -8.34 -2.12 -15.26
N MET A 178 -8.84 -0.88 -15.32
CA MET A 178 -10.01 -0.55 -16.14
C MET A 178 -9.68 -0.44 -17.63
N THR A 179 -8.49 0.01 -17.97
CA THR A 179 -8.04 0.19 -19.36
C THR A 179 -6.70 -0.49 -19.59
N PRO A 180 -6.64 -1.85 -19.52
CA PRO A 180 -5.37 -2.59 -19.50
C PRO A 180 -4.53 -2.39 -20.78
N ASP A 181 -5.16 -2.10 -21.90
CA ASP A 181 -4.49 -1.93 -23.20
C ASP A 181 -4.05 -0.49 -23.50
N ALA A 182 -4.35 0.46 -22.61
CA ALA A 182 -3.85 1.83 -22.76
C ALA A 182 -2.32 1.89 -22.61
N ALA A 183 -1.69 2.82 -23.33
CA ALA A 183 -0.22 2.97 -23.29
C ALA A 183 0.28 3.24 -21.87
N ILE A 184 -0.42 4.09 -21.10
CA ILE A 184 -0.11 4.40 -19.71
C ILE A 184 -0.20 3.16 -18.82
N SER A 185 -1.20 2.30 -19.02
CA SER A 185 -1.42 1.07 -18.25
C SER A 185 -0.33 0.04 -18.53
N ARG A 186 0.06 -0.11 -19.80
CA ARG A 186 1.20 -0.97 -20.16
C ARG A 186 2.52 -0.48 -19.55
N ALA A 187 2.75 0.84 -19.57
CA ALA A 187 3.94 1.45 -18.98
C ALA A 187 3.99 1.21 -17.45
N ALA A 188 2.87 1.40 -16.75
CA ALA A 188 2.77 1.17 -15.32
C ALA A 188 3.09 -0.29 -14.95
N ARG A 189 2.47 -1.25 -15.64
CA ARG A 189 2.76 -2.66 -15.43
C ARG A 189 4.22 -3.02 -15.73
N ALA A 190 4.77 -2.51 -16.82
CA ALA A 190 6.18 -2.77 -17.18
C ALA A 190 7.16 -2.21 -16.13
N ALA A 191 6.87 -1.06 -15.53
CA ALA A 191 7.67 -0.50 -14.45
C ALA A 191 7.63 -1.38 -13.19
N ARG A 192 6.43 -1.83 -12.77
CA ARG A 192 6.25 -2.76 -11.64
C ARG A 192 6.98 -4.09 -11.88
N ASP A 193 6.80 -4.69 -13.06
CA ASP A 193 7.46 -5.94 -13.44
C ASP A 193 8.98 -5.79 -13.43
N GLY A 194 9.50 -4.70 -14.00
CA GLY A 194 10.93 -4.38 -13.99
C GLY A 194 11.50 -4.26 -12.58
N TRP A 195 10.77 -3.58 -11.69
CA TRP A 195 11.18 -3.44 -10.30
C TRP A 195 11.21 -4.77 -9.54
N VAL A 196 10.18 -5.62 -9.73
CA VAL A 196 10.13 -6.97 -9.14
C VAL A 196 11.29 -7.82 -9.62
N VAL A 197 11.55 -7.83 -10.94
CA VAL A 197 12.67 -8.59 -11.55
C VAL A 197 14.02 -8.11 -11.00
N ALA A 198 14.24 -6.80 -10.91
CA ALA A 198 15.47 -6.25 -10.36
C ALA A 198 15.71 -6.69 -8.90
N ARG A 199 14.67 -6.79 -8.08
CA ARG A 199 14.77 -7.29 -6.69
C ARG A 199 15.12 -8.78 -6.64
N HIS A 200 14.66 -9.56 -7.60
CA HIS A 200 15.00 -10.98 -7.69
C HIS A 200 16.43 -11.23 -8.16
N LEU A 201 17.00 -10.33 -8.98
CA LEU A 201 18.36 -10.50 -9.53
C LEU A 201 19.47 -9.89 -8.67
N SER A 202 19.17 -8.89 -7.84
CA SER A 202 20.16 -8.15 -7.02
C SER A 202 20.69 -8.92 -5.79
N SER A 203 20.30 -10.15 -5.60
CA SER A 203 20.65 -10.98 -4.45
C SER A 203 21.60 -12.14 -4.78
N ARG A 204 22.41 -12.02 -5.85
CA ARG A 204 23.47 -12.98 -6.20
C ARG A 204 24.84 -12.39 -5.95
#